data_ed72d0bc2acb69cf08f70794887b26eb
#
_entry.id   ed72d0bc2acb69cf08f70794887b26eb
#
_cell.length_a   1.000
_cell.length_b   1.000
_cell.length_c   1.000
_cell.angle_alpha   90.00
_cell.angle_beta   90.00
_cell.angle_gamma   90.00
#
_symmetry.space_group_name_H-M   'P 1'
#
loop_
_entity.id
_entity.type
_entity.pdbx_description
1 polymer ?
#
loop_
_entity_poly.entity_id
_entity_poly.type
_entity_poly.pdbx_seq_one_letter_code
_entity_poly.pdbx_strand_id
1 'polypeptide(L)'
;MDNNVITVTSPLLPNLDDFNEMLKQIWESKWITNNGSFHKQLEKELAAYLKVPYISLFSNGTLPLITALQALRVTGEVITTPYSFVATTHALWWNGIKPVFVD
;
A
#
# COMPACT_ATOMS: atom_id res chain seq x y z
N MET A 1 -29.10 0.72 -25.67
CA MET A 1 -29.51 1.42 -24.42
C MET A 1 -28.27 1.49 -23.57
N ASP A 2 -27.57 2.62 -23.63
CA ASP A 2 -26.40 2.82 -22.78
C ASP A 2 -26.88 3.05 -21.36
N ASN A 3 -26.87 1.98 -20.56
CA ASN A 3 -27.02 2.10 -19.13
C ASN A 3 -25.76 2.78 -18.57
N ASN A 4 -25.82 4.09 -18.48
CA ASN A 4 -24.77 4.91 -17.86
C ASN A 4 -24.82 4.68 -16.33
N VAL A 5 -24.38 3.49 -15.91
CA VAL A 5 -24.31 3.15 -14.50
C VAL A 5 -23.08 3.83 -13.91
N ILE A 6 -23.30 4.84 -13.06
CA ILE A 6 -22.24 5.43 -12.25
C ILE A 6 -22.00 4.51 -11.07
N THR A 7 -20.85 3.85 -11.06
CA THR A 7 -20.44 2.98 -9.95
C THR A 7 -19.77 3.78 -8.85
N VAL A 8 -19.97 3.39 -7.59
CA VAL A 8 -19.31 4.01 -6.42
C VAL A 8 -17.80 3.75 -6.46
N THR A 9 -17.41 2.58 -6.94
CA THR A 9 -16.00 2.18 -7.12
C THR A 9 -15.82 1.59 -8.51
N SER A 10 -14.76 2.01 -9.18
CA SER A 10 -14.35 1.44 -10.46
C SER A 10 -12.83 1.29 -10.43
N PRO A 11 -12.30 0.06 -10.36
CA PRO A 11 -10.86 -0.15 -10.36
C PRO A 11 -10.27 0.27 -11.72
N LEU A 12 -9.17 1.00 -11.69
CA LEU A 12 -8.36 1.25 -12.86
C LEU A 12 -7.48 0.02 -13.09
N LEU A 13 -7.77 -0.72 -14.14
CA LEU A 13 -6.97 -1.88 -14.52
C LEU A 13 -6.01 -1.53 -15.65
N PRO A 14 -4.83 -2.16 -15.71
CA PRO A 14 -3.92 -2.03 -16.83
C PRO A 14 -4.52 -2.67 -18.10
N ASN A 15 -3.93 -2.37 -19.26
CA ASN A 15 -4.21 -3.11 -20.46
C ASN A 15 -3.87 -4.60 -20.26
N LEU A 16 -4.76 -5.50 -20.66
CA LEU A 16 -4.61 -6.93 -20.40
C LEU A 16 -3.41 -7.54 -21.16
N ASP A 17 -3.15 -7.07 -22.38
CA ASP A 17 -2.04 -7.60 -23.18
C ASP A 17 -0.70 -7.17 -22.58
N ASP A 18 -0.57 -5.92 -22.16
CA ASP A 18 0.64 -5.43 -21.47
C ASP A 18 0.87 -6.20 -20.15
N PHE A 19 -0.21 -6.46 -19.40
CA PHE A 19 -0.13 -7.25 -18.18
C PHE A 19 0.31 -8.70 -18.44
N ASN A 20 -0.20 -9.32 -19.49
CA ASN A 20 0.19 -10.66 -19.89
C ASN A 20 1.68 -10.74 -20.31
N GLU A 21 2.21 -9.72 -20.98
CA GLU A 21 3.66 -9.68 -21.29
C GLU A 21 4.51 -9.60 -20.02
N MET A 22 4.10 -8.83 -19.03
CA MET A 22 4.78 -8.80 -17.73
C MET A 22 4.70 -10.15 -17.02
N LEU A 23 3.54 -10.83 -17.06
CA LEU A 23 3.37 -12.15 -16.47
C LEU A 23 4.30 -13.19 -17.12
N LYS A 24 4.47 -13.17 -18.45
CA LYS A 24 5.42 -14.07 -19.14
C LYS A 24 6.83 -13.92 -18.60
N GLN A 25 7.30 -12.69 -18.40
CA GLN A 25 8.63 -12.43 -17.82
C GLN A 25 8.78 -13.00 -16.40
N ILE A 26 7.72 -12.90 -15.58
CA ILE A 26 7.72 -13.50 -14.24
C ILE A 26 7.80 -15.02 -14.33
N TRP A 27 7.05 -15.63 -15.27
CA TRP A 27 7.03 -17.06 -15.49
C TRP A 27 8.39 -17.60 -15.95
N GLU A 28 9.03 -16.89 -16.87
CA GLU A 28 10.37 -17.24 -17.37
C GLU A 28 11.43 -17.13 -16.27
N SER A 29 11.37 -16.08 -15.46
CA SER A 29 12.31 -15.88 -14.35
C SER A 29 12.13 -16.88 -13.20
N LYS A 30 10.94 -17.48 -13.08
CA LYS A 30 10.50 -18.33 -11.96
C LYS A 30 10.63 -17.68 -10.58
N TRP A 31 10.73 -16.36 -10.55
CA TRP A 31 10.83 -15.61 -9.30
C TRP A 31 9.45 -15.07 -8.92
N ILE A 32 8.75 -15.78 -8.06
CA ILE A 32 7.38 -15.49 -7.60
C ILE A 32 7.30 -15.08 -6.12
N THR A 33 8.44 -14.85 -5.49
CA THR A 33 8.52 -14.39 -4.10
C THR A 33 8.75 -12.87 -4.04
N ASN A 34 9.04 -12.36 -2.84
CA ASN A 34 9.35 -10.95 -2.62
C ASN A 34 10.59 -10.46 -3.38
N ASN A 35 10.68 -9.15 -3.53
CA ASN A 35 11.86 -8.47 -4.11
C ASN A 35 12.23 -8.91 -5.53
N GLY A 36 11.22 -9.25 -6.34
CA GLY A 36 11.37 -9.58 -7.76
C GLY A 36 11.72 -8.36 -8.62
N SER A 37 11.94 -8.60 -9.92
CA SER A 37 12.34 -7.54 -10.87
C SER A 37 11.35 -6.38 -10.92
N PHE A 38 10.05 -6.67 -11.05
CA PHE A 38 9.01 -5.65 -11.12
C PHE A 38 8.82 -4.90 -9.80
N HIS A 39 9.00 -5.58 -8.66
CA HIS A 39 9.00 -4.92 -7.36
C HIS A 39 10.11 -3.86 -7.28
N LYS A 40 11.34 -4.22 -7.64
CA LYS A 40 12.49 -3.29 -7.66
C LYS A 40 12.30 -2.15 -8.65
N GLN A 41 11.74 -2.45 -9.83
CA GLN A 41 11.44 -1.44 -10.83
C GLN A 41 10.41 -0.44 -10.28
N LEU A 42 9.32 -0.92 -9.68
CA LEU A 42 8.30 -0.06 -9.11
C LEU A 42 8.85 0.82 -7.98
N GLU A 43 9.68 0.28 -7.09
CA GLU A 43 10.36 1.08 -6.06
C GLU A 43 11.19 2.21 -6.68
N LYS A 44 11.98 1.90 -7.69
CA LYS A 44 12.82 2.88 -8.38
C LYS A 44 11.99 3.98 -9.07
N GLU A 45 10.95 3.60 -9.80
CA GLU A 45 10.08 4.53 -10.51
C GLU A 45 9.30 5.43 -9.54
N LEU A 46 8.76 4.86 -8.47
CA LEU A 46 8.05 5.63 -7.44
C LEU A 46 8.98 6.55 -6.67
N ALA A 47 10.19 6.12 -6.32
CA ALA A 47 11.17 6.97 -5.66
C ALA A 47 11.53 8.19 -6.54
N ALA A 48 11.73 7.97 -7.84
CA ALA A 48 11.99 9.03 -8.81
C ALA A 48 10.79 9.97 -8.95
N TYR A 49 9.58 9.43 -9.09
CA TYR A 49 8.35 10.19 -9.23
C TYR A 49 8.06 11.08 -8.01
N LEU A 50 8.19 10.51 -6.82
CA LEU A 50 7.94 11.19 -5.55
C LEU A 50 9.14 12.05 -5.10
N LYS A 51 10.28 11.96 -5.79
CA LYS A 51 11.54 12.66 -5.45
C LYS A 51 12.00 12.37 -4.01
N VAL A 52 11.87 11.13 -3.59
CA VAL A 52 12.32 10.67 -2.27
C VAL A 52 13.52 9.73 -2.42
N PRO A 53 14.48 9.75 -1.47
CA PRO A 53 15.67 8.90 -1.57
C PRO A 53 15.39 7.42 -1.25
N TYR A 54 14.33 7.15 -0.49
CA TYR A 54 13.99 5.81 -0.05
C TYR A 54 12.48 5.60 -0.14
N ILE A 55 12.08 4.40 -0.51
CA ILE A 55 10.71 3.94 -0.52
C ILE A 55 10.65 2.46 -0.18
N SER A 56 9.57 2.03 0.43
CA SER A 56 9.28 0.61 0.69
C SER A 56 7.87 0.30 0.23
N LEU A 57 7.71 -0.79 -0.50
CA LEU A 57 6.41 -1.23 -1.01
C LEU A 57 5.77 -2.23 -0.04
N PHE A 58 4.46 -2.10 0.10
CA PHE A 58 3.63 -2.99 0.91
C PHE A 58 2.42 -3.45 0.10
N SER A 59 1.87 -4.60 0.43
CA SER A 59 0.69 -5.16 -0.25
C SER A 59 -0.62 -4.42 0.04
N ASN A 60 -0.65 -3.57 1.07
CA ASN A 60 -1.82 -2.78 1.47
C ASN A 60 -1.39 -1.63 2.39
N GLY A 61 -2.32 -0.69 2.67
CA GLY A 61 -2.04 0.49 3.50
C GLY A 61 -1.94 0.22 5.02
N THR A 62 -2.42 -0.90 5.51
CA THR A 62 -2.40 -1.22 6.95
C THR A 62 -1.00 -1.60 7.43
N LEU A 63 -0.31 -2.43 6.65
CA LEU A 63 1.05 -2.90 7.00
C LEU A 63 2.07 -1.76 7.13
N PRO A 64 2.14 -0.76 6.22
CA PRO A 64 3.07 0.34 6.39
C PRO A 64 2.77 1.18 7.63
N LEU A 65 1.50 1.37 8.01
CA LEU A 65 1.14 2.06 9.25
C LEU A 65 1.69 1.32 10.48
N ILE A 66 1.45 0.00 10.56
CA ILE A 66 1.97 -0.84 11.64
C ILE A 66 3.50 -0.78 11.69
N THR A 67 4.14 -0.98 10.54
CA THR A 67 5.60 -1.01 10.43
C THR A 67 6.25 0.34 10.76
N ALA A 68 5.66 1.44 10.30
CA ALA A 68 6.16 2.78 10.59
C ALA A 68 6.13 3.10 12.08
N LEU A 69 5.01 2.78 12.77
CA LEU A 69 4.89 2.97 14.22
C LEU A 69 5.97 2.16 14.98
N GLN A 70 6.23 0.92 14.55
CA GLN A 70 7.28 0.09 15.11
C GLN A 70 8.69 0.65 14.85
N ALA A 71 8.97 1.04 13.61
CA ALA A 71 10.27 1.58 13.22
C ALA A 71 10.61 2.87 13.98
N LEU A 72 9.58 3.71 14.19
CA LEU A 72 9.70 4.95 14.96
C LEU A 72 9.65 4.72 16.49
N ARG A 73 9.41 3.49 16.93
CA ARG A 73 9.29 3.12 18.36
C ARG A 73 8.26 3.98 19.10
N VAL A 74 7.13 4.26 18.44
CA VAL A 74 6.03 5.05 19.03
C VAL A 74 5.39 4.25 20.16
N THR A 75 5.22 4.88 21.31
CA THR A 75 4.60 4.30 22.52
C THR A 75 3.66 5.28 23.20
N GLY A 76 2.86 4.80 24.16
CA GLY A 76 1.97 5.63 24.94
C GLY A 76 0.65 5.93 24.23
N GLU A 77 0.35 7.20 23.99
CA GLU A 77 -0.90 7.66 23.39
C GLU A 77 -0.63 8.39 22.07
N VAL A 78 -1.48 8.16 21.08
CA VAL A 78 -1.42 8.82 19.76
C VAL A 78 -2.76 9.44 19.43
N ILE A 79 -2.72 10.71 19.08
CA ILE A 79 -3.91 11.46 18.64
C ILE A 79 -4.27 11.02 17.22
N THR A 80 -5.53 10.71 16.99
CA THR A 80 -6.08 10.35 15.69
C THR A 80 -7.52 10.82 15.55
N THR A 81 -8.08 10.77 14.34
CA THR A 81 -9.48 11.09 14.08
C THR A 81 -10.36 9.84 14.19
N PRO A 82 -11.59 9.93 14.70
CA PRO A 82 -12.57 8.85 14.62
C PRO A 82 -13.12 8.68 13.18
N TYR A 83 -13.00 9.70 12.33
CA TYR A 83 -13.47 9.69 10.95
C TYR A 83 -12.36 9.18 10.01
N SER A 84 -12.10 7.89 10.10
CA SER A 84 -11.11 7.20 9.26
C SER A 84 -11.48 5.72 9.10
N PHE A 85 -10.83 5.06 8.14
CA PHE A 85 -10.94 3.61 8.03
C PHE A 85 -10.33 2.95 9.27
N VAL A 86 -10.94 1.90 9.74
CA VAL A 86 -10.60 1.20 11.00
C VAL A 86 -9.13 0.78 11.11
N ALA A 87 -8.45 0.58 9.97
CA ALA A 87 -7.03 0.22 9.93
C ALA A 87 -6.12 1.25 10.64
N THR A 88 -6.50 2.54 10.65
CA THR A 88 -5.74 3.59 11.36
C THR A 88 -5.70 3.30 12.86
N THR A 89 -6.85 3.01 13.47
CA THR A 89 -6.95 2.66 14.89
C THR A 89 -6.32 1.28 15.17
N HIS A 90 -6.55 0.31 14.29
CA HIS A 90 -5.99 -1.04 14.46
C HIS A 90 -4.47 -1.04 14.39
N ALA A 91 -3.86 -0.18 13.58
CA ALA A 91 -2.40 -0.07 13.52
C ALA A 91 -1.81 0.40 14.86
N LEU A 92 -2.49 1.28 15.58
CA LEU A 92 -2.12 1.69 16.94
C LEU A 92 -2.24 0.52 17.92
N TRP A 93 -3.40 -0.13 17.92
CA TRP A 93 -3.65 -1.28 18.82
C TRP A 93 -2.65 -2.42 18.59
N TRP A 94 -2.34 -2.72 17.35
CA TRP A 94 -1.36 -3.76 17.00
C TRP A 94 0.01 -3.49 17.61
N ASN A 95 0.33 -2.22 17.83
CA ASN A 95 1.57 -1.78 18.45
C ASN A 95 1.46 -1.53 19.96
N GLY A 96 0.32 -1.86 20.58
CA GLY A 96 0.09 -1.58 22.00
C GLY A 96 -0.05 -0.10 22.35
N ILE A 97 -0.37 0.74 21.35
CA ILE A 97 -0.51 2.18 21.49
C ILE A 97 -1.98 2.52 21.73
N LYS A 98 -2.25 3.40 22.71
CA LYS A 98 -3.61 3.86 23.00
C LYS A 98 -4.03 4.98 22.04
N PRO A 99 -5.09 4.81 21.23
CA PRO A 99 -5.62 5.89 20.41
C PRO A 99 -6.36 6.92 21.29
N VAL A 100 -6.14 8.20 20.98
CA VAL A 100 -6.89 9.34 21.55
C VAL A 100 -7.60 10.02 20.39
N PHE A 101 -8.92 9.94 20.37
CA PHE A 101 -9.72 10.51 19.30
C PHE A 101 -9.97 11.98 19.53
N VAL A 102 -9.76 12.78 18.50
CA VAL A 102 -10.09 14.20 18.44
C VAL A 102 -10.76 14.50 17.11
N ASP A 103 -11.69 15.47 17.14
CA ASP A 103 -12.38 15.97 15.95
C ASP A 103 -11.56 17.07 15.25
#